data_d114e3c859e5be268d179d391de38791
#
_entry.id   d114e3c859e5be268d179d391de38791
#
_cell.length_a   1.000
_cell.length_b   1.000
_cell.length_c   1.000
_cell.angle_alpha   90.00
_cell.angle_beta   90.00
_cell.angle_gamma   90.00
#
_symmetry.space_group_name_H-M   'P 1'
#
loop_
_entity.id
_entity.type
_entity.pdbx_description
1 polymer ?
#
loop_
_entity_poly.entity_id
_entity_poly.type
_entity_poly.pdbx_seq_one_letter_code
_entity_poly.pdbx_strand_id
1 'polypeptide(L)'
;MSASKITGEKLVFNGIDRLIHEPARYLIMAHLYVVESADALFLQRQTELTWGNLSSHLSKLEAAGYISIIKEFLDRKPHTMLQLTGAGRKAFSEYRRKMKQALEKLPGT
;
A
#
# COMPACT_ATOMS: atom_id res chain seq x y z
N MET A 1 31.63 -13.25 -5.16
CA MET A 1 31.08 -13.61 -6.11
C MET A 1 29.59 -13.57 -6.07
N SER A 2 29.03 -14.19 -6.94
CA SER A 2 27.60 -13.95 -7.10
C SER A 2 26.78 -14.44 -5.93
N ALA A 3 27.27 -15.42 -5.21
CA ALA A 3 26.50 -15.93 -4.09
C ALA A 3 26.25 -14.86 -3.03
N SER A 4 27.22 -13.98 -2.83
CA SER A 4 27.03 -12.93 -1.85
C SER A 4 26.01 -11.91 -2.30
N LYS A 5 25.67 -11.90 -3.59
CA LYS A 5 24.69 -10.98 -4.10
C LYS A 5 23.28 -11.51 -3.98
N ILE A 6 23.14 -12.78 -3.66
CA ILE A 6 21.88 -13.28 -3.22
C ILE A 6 21.80 -12.91 -1.77
N THR A 7 21.52 -11.68 -1.55
CA THR A 7 21.59 -11.11 -0.24
C THR A 7 20.42 -11.53 0.61
N GLY A 8 20.47 -11.14 1.86
CA GLY A 8 19.35 -11.31 2.75
C GLY A 8 18.05 -10.76 2.18
N GLU A 9 18.14 -9.67 1.40
CA GLU A 9 16.95 -9.10 0.81
C GLU A 9 16.21 -10.11 -0.08
N LYS A 10 16.93 -10.76 -0.98
CA LYS A 10 16.30 -11.70 -1.88
C LYS A 10 15.75 -12.92 -1.16
N LEU A 11 16.47 -13.42 -0.17
CA LEU A 11 16.03 -14.57 0.59
C LEU A 11 14.93 -14.23 1.58
N VAL A 12 15.06 -13.10 2.24
CA VAL A 12 14.18 -12.70 3.34
C VAL A 12 12.87 -12.14 2.80
N PHE A 13 12.93 -11.37 1.72
CA PHE A 13 11.76 -10.71 1.15
C PHE A 13 11.16 -11.46 -0.04
N ASN A 14 11.56 -12.71 -0.24
CA ASN A 14 10.97 -13.50 -1.31
C ASN A 14 9.48 -13.70 -1.06
N GLY A 15 8.68 -13.46 -2.09
CA GLY A 15 7.24 -13.56 -1.98
C GLY A 15 6.56 -12.32 -1.41
N ILE A 16 7.32 -11.28 -1.15
CA ILE A 16 6.74 -10.01 -0.72
C ILE A 16 6.01 -9.35 -1.89
N ASP A 17 4.83 -8.84 -1.62
CA ASP A 17 4.04 -8.12 -2.62
C ASP A 17 4.77 -6.84 -3.01
N ARG A 18 5.27 -6.81 -4.25
CA ARG A 18 6.06 -5.69 -4.73
C ARG A 18 5.25 -4.42 -4.94
N LEU A 19 3.96 -4.56 -5.18
CA LEU A 19 3.11 -3.39 -5.34
C LEU A 19 2.96 -2.65 -4.02
N ILE A 20 2.80 -3.39 -2.93
CA ILE A 20 2.70 -2.81 -1.59
C ILE A 20 4.08 -2.41 -1.07
N HIS A 21 5.12 -3.10 -1.50
CA HIS A 21 6.49 -2.84 -1.04
C HIS A 21 7.08 -1.60 -1.70
N GLU A 22 6.41 -0.49 -1.52
CA GLU A 22 6.82 0.80 -2.02
C GLU A 22 6.27 1.82 -1.01
N PRO A 23 7.11 2.73 -0.49
CA PRO A 23 6.73 3.57 0.65
C PRO A 23 5.40 4.29 0.53
N ALA A 24 5.14 4.91 -0.62
CA ALA A 24 3.90 5.66 -0.78
C ALA A 24 2.69 4.76 -0.81
N ARG A 25 2.77 3.66 -1.55
CA ARG A 25 1.65 2.73 -1.63
C ARG A 25 1.41 2.00 -0.31
N TYR A 26 2.48 1.63 0.38
CA TYR A 26 2.34 1.07 1.72
C TYR A 26 1.59 2.03 2.64
N LEU A 27 1.98 3.31 2.61
CA LEU A 27 1.38 4.32 3.47
C LEU A 27 -0.10 4.51 3.16
N ILE A 28 -0.45 4.56 1.87
CA ILE A 28 -1.84 4.67 1.44
C ILE A 28 -2.65 3.48 1.98
N MET A 29 -2.16 2.27 1.75
CA MET A 29 -2.85 1.06 2.18
C MET A 29 -2.98 1.00 3.71
N ALA A 30 -1.94 1.42 4.42
CA ALA A 30 -1.96 1.43 5.88
C ALA A 30 -3.06 2.35 6.43
N HIS A 31 -3.18 3.54 5.85
CA HIS A 31 -4.24 4.46 6.26
C HIS A 31 -5.63 3.87 6.01
N LEU A 32 -5.82 3.30 4.81
CA LEU A 32 -7.11 2.72 4.47
C LEU A 32 -7.43 1.45 5.27
N TYR A 33 -6.41 0.76 5.70
CA TYR A 33 -6.60 -0.41 6.56
C TYR A 33 -7.19 -0.01 7.91
N VAL A 34 -6.76 1.14 8.43
CA VAL A 34 -7.20 1.61 9.74
C VAL A 34 -8.56 2.29 9.68
N VAL A 35 -8.78 3.19 8.70
CA VAL A 35 -9.99 4.00 8.66
C VAL A 35 -11.09 3.41 7.79
N GLU A 36 -10.83 2.34 7.08
CA GLU A 36 -11.72 1.64 6.16
C GLU A 36 -12.06 2.44 4.90
N SER A 37 -12.33 3.73 5.03
CA SER A 37 -12.69 4.57 3.90
C SER A 37 -12.18 5.99 4.19
N ALA A 38 -11.70 6.66 3.16
CA ALA A 38 -11.16 8.01 3.31
C ALA A 38 -11.32 8.77 2.01
N ASP A 39 -11.50 10.09 2.08
CA ASP A 39 -11.48 10.84 0.84
C ASP A 39 -10.05 11.14 0.40
N ALA A 40 -9.91 11.45 -0.88
CA ALA A 40 -8.59 11.64 -1.47
C ALA A 40 -7.85 12.83 -0.86
N LEU A 41 -8.58 13.85 -0.43
CA LEU A 41 -7.96 15.02 0.19
C LEU A 41 -7.31 14.64 1.52
N PHE A 42 -7.99 13.80 2.32
CA PHE A 42 -7.42 13.31 3.56
C PHE A 42 -6.11 12.55 3.29
N LEU A 43 -6.14 11.65 2.31
CA LEU A 43 -4.94 10.88 1.97
C LEU A 43 -3.82 11.77 1.46
N GLN A 44 -4.15 12.76 0.65
CA GLN A 44 -3.15 13.69 0.14
C GLN A 44 -2.47 14.43 1.28
N ARG A 45 -3.23 14.86 2.27
CA ARG A 45 -2.69 15.54 3.44
C ARG A 45 -1.84 14.62 4.31
N GLN A 46 -2.30 13.40 4.51
CA GLN A 46 -1.59 12.45 5.36
C GLN A 46 -0.28 11.96 4.73
N THR A 47 -0.27 11.81 3.42
CA THR A 47 0.91 11.29 2.72
C THR A 47 1.84 12.38 2.24
N GLU A 48 1.36 13.61 2.15
CA GLU A 48 2.10 14.76 1.61
C GLU A 48 2.58 14.55 0.18
N LEU A 49 1.98 13.62 -0.54
CA LEU A 49 2.29 13.39 -1.94
C LEU A 49 1.67 14.50 -2.79
N THR A 50 2.30 14.78 -3.93
CA THR A 50 1.63 15.64 -4.91
C THR A 50 0.40 14.92 -5.43
N TRP A 51 -0.57 15.69 -5.95
CA TRP A 51 -1.77 15.08 -6.51
C TRP A 51 -1.44 14.11 -7.64
N GLY A 52 -0.46 14.45 -8.48
CA GLY A 52 -0.05 13.57 -9.57
C GLY A 52 0.53 12.25 -9.06
N ASN A 53 1.39 12.32 -8.06
CA ASN A 53 1.97 11.11 -7.48
C ASN A 53 0.92 10.28 -6.77
N LEU A 54 0.05 10.92 -6.00
CA LEU A 54 -1.04 10.20 -5.34
C LEU A 54 -1.92 9.49 -6.36
N SER A 55 -2.34 10.22 -7.39
CA SER A 55 -3.18 9.65 -8.44
C SER A 55 -2.54 8.45 -9.13
N SER A 56 -1.24 8.54 -9.40
CA SER A 56 -0.50 7.45 -10.03
C SER A 56 -0.48 6.20 -9.13
N HIS A 57 -0.21 6.39 -7.85
CA HIS A 57 -0.20 5.26 -6.92
C HIS A 57 -1.60 4.65 -6.74
N LEU A 58 -2.62 5.50 -6.65
CA LEU A 58 -4.00 5.02 -6.54
C LEU A 58 -4.41 4.21 -7.75
N SER A 59 -4.03 4.66 -8.95
CA SER A 59 -4.35 3.93 -10.17
C SER A 59 -3.73 2.55 -10.19
N LYS A 60 -2.49 2.43 -9.72
CA LYS A 60 -1.81 1.14 -9.65
C LYS A 60 -2.49 0.20 -8.67
N LEU A 61 -2.89 0.73 -7.52
CA LEU A 61 -3.58 -0.07 -6.51
C LEU A 61 -4.97 -0.48 -6.98
N GLU A 62 -5.67 0.41 -7.68
CA GLU A 62 -6.98 0.08 -8.23
C GLU A 62 -6.86 -0.99 -9.30
N ALA A 63 -5.88 -0.87 -10.19
CA ALA A 63 -5.67 -1.84 -11.26
C ALA A 63 -5.37 -3.23 -10.71
N ALA A 64 -4.72 -3.30 -9.55
CA ALA A 64 -4.44 -4.58 -8.89
C ALA A 64 -5.66 -5.13 -8.14
N GLY A 65 -6.73 -4.35 -8.06
CA GLY A 65 -7.92 -4.76 -7.34
C GLY A 65 -7.84 -4.58 -5.83
N TYR A 66 -6.87 -3.80 -5.36
CA TYR A 66 -6.65 -3.62 -3.92
C TYR A 66 -7.47 -2.49 -3.31
N ILE A 67 -7.85 -1.51 -4.11
CA ILE A 67 -8.70 -0.41 -3.64
C ILE A 67 -9.83 -0.16 -4.63
N SER A 68 -10.91 0.45 -4.11
CA SER A 68 -11.99 0.98 -4.91
C SER A 68 -11.92 2.50 -4.85
N ILE A 69 -12.10 3.14 -6.00
CA ILE A 69 -12.16 4.59 -6.10
C ILE A 69 -13.59 4.95 -6.47
N ILE A 70 -14.25 5.66 -5.58
CA ILE A 70 -15.65 6.03 -5.76
C ILE A 70 -15.75 7.54 -5.87
N LYS A 71 -16.23 8.01 -7.00
CA LYS A 71 -16.43 9.44 -7.23
C LYS A 71 -17.89 9.76 -7.02
N GLU A 72 -18.16 10.72 -6.16
CA GLU A 72 -19.52 11.09 -5.82
C GLU A 72 -19.61 12.59 -5.56
N PHE A 73 -20.84 13.07 -5.46
CA PHE A 73 -21.10 14.46 -5.10
C PHE A 73 -21.72 14.51 -3.72
N LEU A 74 -21.12 15.30 -2.85
CA LEU A 74 -21.66 15.58 -1.52
C LEU A 74 -21.82 17.09 -1.43
N ASP A 75 -23.05 17.54 -1.15
CA ASP A 75 -23.35 18.96 -1.09
C ASP A 75 -22.91 19.69 -2.37
N ARG A 76 -23.19 19.07 -3.52
CA ARG A 76 -22.89 19.62 -4.85
C ARG A 76 -21.40 19.77 -5.14
N LYS A 77 -20.54 19.15 -4.30
CA LYS A 77 -19.10 19.17 -4.52
C LYS A 77 -18.61 17.77 -4.85
N PRO A 78 -17.67 17.64 -5.78
CA PRO A 78 -17.13 16.33 -6.09
C PRO A 78 -16.24 15.84 -4.96
N HIS A 79 -16.42 14.57 -4.60
CA HIS A 79 -15.58 13.90 -3.62
C HIS A 79 -15.10 12.58 -4.20
N THR A 80 -13.85 12.24 -3.93
CA THR A 80 -13.29 10.96 -4.32
C THR A 80 -13.04 10.16 -3.04
N MET A 81 -13.78 9.08 -2.88
CA MET A 81 -13.65 8.22 -1.72
C MET A 81 -12.88 6.98 -2.08
N LEU A 82 -12.02 6.55 -1.18
CA LEU A 82 -11.11 5.44 -1.37
C LEU A 82 -11.34 4.41 -0.27
N GLN A 83 -11.28 3.15 -0.64
CA GLN A 83 -11.58 2.07 0.29
C GLN A 83 -10.80 0.83 -0.11
N LEU A 84 -10.28 0.09 0.86
CA LEU A 84 -9.69 -1.20 0.55
C LEU A 84 -10.78 -2.18 0.14
N THR A 85 -10.47 -2.98 -0.87
CA THR A 85 -11.31 -4.13 -1.21
C THR A 85 -10.97 -5.27 -0.26
N GLY A 86 -11.76 -6.33 -0.29
CA GLY A 86 -11.41 -7.55 0.45
C GLY A 86 -10.05 -8.09 0.04
N ALA A 87 -9.76 -8.05 -1.27
CA ALA A 87 -8.46 -8.49 -1.77
C ALA A 87 -7.32 -7.60 -1.27
N GLY A 88 -7.55 -6.29 -1.23
CA GLY A 88 -6.55 -5.36 -0.72
C GLY A 88 -6.28 -5.55 0.76
N ARG A 89 -7.33 -5.78 1.54
CA ARG A 89 -7.18 -6.01 2.97
C ARG A 89 -6.39 -7.29 3.23
N LYS A 90 -6.71 -8.34 2.48
CA LYS A 90 -6.00 -9.60 2.59
C LYS A 90 -4.52 -9.44 2.20
N ALA A 91 -4.27 -8.76 1.09
CA ALA A 91 -2.92 -8.54 0.61
C ALA A 91 -2.09 -7.74 1.60
N PHE A 92 -2.68 -6.74 2.22
CA PHE A 92 -1.98 -5.91 3.20
C PHE A 92 -1.64 -6.70 4.47
N SER A 93 -2.60 -7.49 4.97
CA SER A 93 -2.36 -8.35 6.13
C SER A 93 -1.24 -9.35 5.86
N GLU A 94 -1.25 -9.94 4.67
CA GLU A 94 -0.24 -10.89 4.25
C GLU A 94 1.13 -10.22 4.15
N TYR A 95 1.16 -9.02 3.59
CA TYR A 95 2.40 -8.25 3.47
C TYR A 95 3.01 -7.98 4.84
N ARG A 96 2.18 -7.54 5.79
CA ARG A 96 2.66 -7.26 7.15
C ARG A 96 3.20 -8.52 7.83
N ARG A 97 2.50 -9.62 7.66
CA ARG A 97 2.91 -10.90 8.24
C ARG A 97 4.28 -11.33 7.70
N LYS A 98 4.45 -11.23 6.39
CA LYS A 98 5.71 -11.60 5.76
C LYS A 98 6.86 -10.68 6.15
N MET A 99 6.58 -9.39 6.26
CA MET A 99 7.60 -8.44 6.70
C MET A 99 8.04 -8.72 8.13
N LYS A 100 7.10 -9.04 9.01
CA LYS A 100 7.43 -9.39 10.37
C LYS A 100 8.33 -10.63 10.41
N GLN A 101 7.97 -11.65 9.63
CA GLN A 101 8.79 -12.85 9.54
C GLN A 101 10.19 -12.57 8.99
N ALA A 102 10.25 -11.69 7.99
CA ALA A 102 11.52 -11.32 7.38
C ALA A 102 12.45 -10.67 8.41
N LEU A 103 11.91 -9.76 9.22
CA LEU A 103 12.69 -9.11 10.25
C LEU A 103 13.22 -10.11 11.27
N GLU A 104 12.44 -11.12 11.61
CA GLU A 104 12.84 -12.13 12.56
C GLU A 104 13.97 -13.02 12.05
N LYS A 105 14.15 -13.07 10.74
CA LYS A 105 15.22 -13.87 10.12
C LYS A 105 16.52 -13.11 9.94
N LEU A 106 16.53 -11.82 10.20
CA LEU A 106 17.75 -11.04 10.06
C LEU A 106 18.65 -11.25 11.27
N PRO A 107 19.97 -11.30 11.03
CA PRO A 107 20.91 -11.45 12.14
C PRO A 107 20.79 -10.31 13.13
N GLY A 108 20.86 -10.63 14.41
CA GLY A 108 20.83 -9.62 15.44
C GLY A 108 19.45 -9.12 15.85
N THR A 109 18.41 -9.74 15.34
CA THR A 109 17.05 -9.34 15.72
C THR A 109 16.42 -10.33 16.70
#